data_d30dd2bb5d5cf11bde4f47e9cdbca70f
#
_entry.id   d30dd2bb5d5cf11bde4f47e9cdbca70f
#
_cell.length_a   1.000
_cell.length_b   1.000
_cell.length_c   1.000
_cell.angle_alpha   90.00
_cell.angle_beta   90.00
_cell.angle_gamma   90.00
#
_symmetry.space_group_name_H-M   'P 1'
#
loop_
_entity.id
_entity.type
_entity.pdbx_description
1 polymer ?
#
loop_
_entity_poly.entity_id
_entity_poly.type
_entity_poly.pdbx_seq_one_letter_code
_entity_poly.pdbx_strand_id
1 'polypeptide(L)'
;MATIEFSEEQTMLMDTAVDFCRKHSPLERVRAQIDQPQGIDPSVWQEMIDLGWLGITVPEQYGGLGLSLADAVPIAESMGRHLMGSPFIATTLATQALIQCGSEAQKEQWLPQIAVGSAASLALTEEDGNWNLTEVVSFAEMHDGKLLLTAKKCFVLDAPQAAVILFSAQVEGAARLIAVSACQLPEGALVRETVIDETRRSYTLEVDALALPADQLLPGSDFHGIEHAALLLLSAEMSGGLAGVLHVIIDYLTTRKQFDQYIGSYQSLKHPTVQILLSMEACRSHLYRAATLIAQQDNDQIEEAVRMAKAQGSEAFAFAGDRAVQFHGGFGFTYECDAQLFLRRALWCQYQFGDAAYHRNLLAPLLLD
;
A
#
# COMPACT_ATOMS: atom_id res chain seq x y z
N MET A 1 6.12 29.45 4.68
CA MET A 1 6.52 28.04 4.68
C MET A 1 5.72 27.40 5.79
N ALA A 2 4.81 26.50 5.49
CA ALA A 2 4.17 25.71 6.51
C ALA A 2 5.23 24.74 7.04
N THR A 3 5.61 24.88 8.28
CA THR A 3 6.48 23.93 8.99
C THR A 3 5.61 22.71 9.25
N ILE A 4 6.03 21.53 8.82
CA ILE A 4 5.37 20.28 9.19
C ILE A 4 5.79 20.05 10.65
N GLU A 5 4.90 20.39 11.58
CA GLU A 5 5.09 20.12 13.01
C GLU A 5 4.30 18.84 13.32
N PHE A 6 5.01 17.80 13.73
CA PHE A 6 4.38 16.60 14.26
C PHE A 6 3.96 16.84 15.71
N SER A 7 2.77 16.36 16.08
CA SER A 7 2.38 16.29 17.48
C SER A 7 3.30 15.34 18.26
N GLU A 8 3.32 15.46 19.59
CA GLU A 8 4.06 14.51 20.43
C GLU A 8 3.59 13.07 20.21
N GLU A 9 2.30 12.87 20.02
CA GLU A 9 1.68 11.55 19.73
C GLU A 9 2.14 11.00 18.38
N GLN A 10 2.16 11.83 17.32
CA GLN A 10 2.66 11.44 16.02
C GLN A 10 4.15 11.09 16.06
N THR A 11 4.94 11.83 16.80
CA THR A 11 6.36 11.55 17.01
C THR A 11 6.56 10.21 17.72
N MET A 12 5.81 9.94 18.79
CA MET A 12 5.85 8.66 19.49
C MET A 12 5.43 7.48 18.58
N LEU A 13 4.41 7.68 17.75
CA LEU A 13 3.97 6.68 16.79
C LEU A 13 5.06 6.37 15.74
N MET A 14 5.72 7.43 15.22
CA MET A 14 6.84 7.29 14.28
C MET A 14 8.00 6.50 14.90
N ASP A 15 8.43 6.86 16.11
CA ASP A 15 9.53 6.18 16.81
C ASP A 15 9.19 4.70 17.07
N THR A 16 7.96 4.44 17.53
CA THR A 16 7.45 3.08 17.74
C THR A 16 7.45 2.28 16.43
N ALA A 17 6.98 2.85 15.33
CA ALA A 17 6.93 2.18 14.04
C ALA A 17 8.35 1.88 13.48
N VAL A 18 9.29 2.81 13.65
CA VAL A 18 10.69 2.61 13.25
C VAL A 18 11.33 1.48 14.05
N ASP A 19 11.18 1.49 15.37
CA ASP A 19 11.77 0.46 16.24
C ASP A 19 11.16 -0.92 15.98
N PHE A 20 9.84 -0.97 15.81
CA PHE A 20 9.12 -2.19 15.47
C PHE A 20 9.59 -2.78 14.14
N CYS A 21 9.59 -2.01 13.06
CA CYS A 21 9.99 -2.49 11.75
C CYS A 21 11.48 -2.92 11.72
N ARG A 22 12.35 -2.15 12.40
CA ARG A 22 13.76 -2.51 12.53
C ARG A 22 13.95 -3.86 13.25
N LYS A 23 13.16 -4.13 14.32
CA LYS A 23 13.20 -5.38 15.08
C LYS A 23 12.64 -6.57 14.29
N HIS A 24 11.52 -6.37 13.60
CA HIS A 24 10.74 -7.47 13.03
C HIS A 24 10.93 -7.68 11.54
N SER A 25 11.54 -6.74 10.82
CA SER A 25 11.76 -6.82 9.38
C SER A 25 13.21 -6.48 8.97
N PRO A 26 14.24 -7.10 9.58
CA PRO A 26 15.58 -7.04 9.00
C PRO A 26 15.58 -7.73 7.63
N LEU A 27 16.44 -7.28 6.69
CA LEU A 27 16.40 -7.72 5.30
C LEU A 27 16.65 -9.23 5.13
N GLU A 28 17.43 -9.85 6.03
CA GLU A 28 17.60 -11.31 6.06
C GLU A 28 16.27 -12.02 6.32
N ARG A 29 15.44 -11.48 7.23
CA ARG A 29 14.12 -12.04 7.51
C ARG A 29 13.14 -11.81 6.36
N VAL A 30 13.17 -10.63 5.73
CA VAL A 30 12.39 -10.33 4.53
C VAL A 30 12.69 -11.36 3.44
N ARG A 31 13.96 -11.62 3.17
CA ARG A 31 14.40 -12.62 2.19
C ARG A 31 13.94 -14.04 2.56
N ALA A 32 14.08 -14.44 3.81
CA ALA A 32 13.66 -15.75 4.27
C ALA A 32 12.14 -15.97 4.19
N GLN A 33 11.34 -14.89 4.18
CA GLN A 33 9.89 -14.96 4.06
C GLN A 33 9.38 -15.12 2.62
N ILE A 34 10.22 -14.90 1.59
CA ILE A 34 9.80 -14.99 0.17
C ILE A 34 9.16 -16.36 -0.12
N ASP A 35 9.83 -17.43 0.30
CA ASP A 35 9.40 -18.81 0.04
C ASP A 35 8.38 -19.33 1.07
N GLN A 36 8.05 -18.56 2.10
CA GLN A 36 7.09 -18.98 3.13
C GLN A 36 5.66 -18.91 2.58
N PRO A 37 4.84 -19.95 2.75
CA PRO A 37 3.44 -19.91 2.34
C PRO A 37 2.61 -18.93 3.18
N GLN A 38 2.98 -18.73 4.43
CA GLN A 38 2.35 -17.79 5.35
C GLN A 38 2.96 -16.40 5.17
N GLY A 39 2.11 -15.37 5.03
CA GLY A 39 2.54 -14.00 4.73
C GLY A 39 3.33 -13.35 5.86
N ILE A 40 2.69 -13.13 7.00
CA ILE A 40 3.29 -12.52 8.18
C ILE A 40 3.39 -13.56 9.31
N ASP A 41 4.44 -13.42 10.12
CA ASP A 41 4.57 -14.18 11.36
C ASP A 41 3.40 -13.82 12.31
N PRO A 42 2.63 -14.81 12.80
CA PRO A 42 1.50 -14.54 13.70
C PRO A 42 1.86 -13.76 14.96
N SER A 43 3.08 -13.93 15.48
CA SER A 43 3.53 -13.16 16.66
C SER A 43 3.76 -11.69 16.33
N VAL A 44 4.28 -11.39 15.14
CA VAL A 44 4.46 -10.01 14.66
C VAL A 44 3.11 -9.35 14.40
N TRP A 45 2.17 -10.11 13.82
CA TRP A 45 0.80 -9.61 13.62
C TRP A 45 0.12 -9.32 14.97
N GLN A 46 0.29 -10.18 15.97
CA GLN A 46 -0.26 -9.96 17.31
C GLN A 46 0.35 -8.71 17.97
N GLU A 47 1.67 -8.49 17.86
CA GLU A 47 2.30 -7.28 18.39
C GLU A 47 1.73 -6.01 17.69
N MET A 48 1.39 -6.06 16.38
CA MET A 48 0.73 -4.94 15.68
C MET A 48 -0.68 -4.68 16.21
N ILE A 49 -1.42 -5.75 16.54
CA ILE A 49 -2.74 -5.65 17.18
C ILE A 49 -2.61 -5.00 18.56
N ASP A 50 -1.67 -5.47 19.37
CA ASP A 50 -1.44 -4.98 20.74
C ASP A 50 -1.01 -3.49 20.75
N LEU A 51 -0.36 -3.02 19.67
CA LEU A 51 -0.04 -1.61 19.44
C LEU A 51 -1.25 -0.79 18.93
N GLY A 52 -2.40 -1.42 18.69
CA GLY A 52 -3.62 -0.74 18.21
C GLY A 52 -3.58 -0.33 16.73
N TRP A 53 -2.59 -0.77 15.95
CA TRP A 53 -2.40 -0.30 14.58
C TRP A 53 -3.53 -0.66 13.64
N LEU A 54 -4.18 -1.82 13.84
CA LEU A 54 -5.30 -2.27 13.01
C LEU A 54 -6.55 -1.43 13.22
N GLY A 55 -6.71 -0.89 14.44
CA GLY A 55 -7.82 -0.03 14.83
C GLY A 55 -7.55 1.47 14.64
N ILE A 56 -6.37 1.87 14.10
CA ILE A 56 -5.94 3.27 14.09
C ILE A 56 -6.97 4.20 13.44
N THR A 57 -7.53 3.81 12.30
CA THR A 57 -8.53 4.61 11.56
C THR A 57 -9.97 4.16 11.81
N VAL A 58 -10.19 3.08 12.54
CA VAL A 58 -11.53 2.61 12.90
C VAL A 58 -12.14 3.60 13.89
N PRO A 59 -13.39 4.09 13.67
CA PRO A 59 -14.05 4.99 14.60
C PRO A 59 -14.19 4.38 16.00
N GLU A 60 -14.14 5.22 17.05
CA GLU A 60 -14.21 4.79 18.46
C GLU A 60 -15.49 3.99 18.77
N GLN A 61 -16.62 4.35 18.16
CA GLN A 61 -17.90 3.63 18.31
C GLN A 61 -17.83 2.17 17.86
N TYR A 62 -16.85 1.78 17.02
CA TYR A 62 -16.61 0.42 16.59
C TYR A 62 -15.35 -0.19 17.24
N GLY A 63 -14.85 0.43 18.30
CA GLY A 63 -13.72 -0.09 19.11
C GLY A 63 -12.34 0.23 18.58
N GLY A 64 -12.21 1.17 17.64
CA GLY A 64 -10.94 1.69 17.16
C GLY A 64 -10.46 2.95 17.89
N LEU A 65 -9.40 3.56 17.37
CA LEU A 65 -8.80 4.78 17.92
C LEU A 65 -9.39 6.07 17.32
N GLY A 66 -10.15 5.98 16.22
CA GLY A 66 -10.79 7.11 15.56
C GLY A 66 -9.83 8.16 15.00
N LEU A 67 -8.56 7.78 14.78
CA LEU A 67 -7.55 8.68 14.24
C LEU A 67 -7.71 8.84 12.72
N SER A 68 -7.04 9.85 12.15
CA SER A 68 -7.03 10.11 10.71
C SER A 68 -6.22 9.05 9.95
N LEU A 69 -6.52 8.88 8.66
CA LEU A 69 -5.67 8.09 7.77
C LEU A 69 -4.22 8.63 7.72
N ALA A 70 -4.02 9.92 7.95
CA ALA A 70 -2.69 10.53 8.06
C ALA A 70 -1.84 9.91 9.19
N ASP A 71 -2.46 9.42 10.26
CA ASP A 71 -1.75 8.80 11.38
C ASP A 71 -1.28 7.36 11.04
N ALA A 72 -1.80 6.74 9.98
CA ALA A 72 -1.27 5.48 9.45
C ALA A 72 -0.02 5.68 8.57
N VAL A 73 0.27 6.91 8.11
CA VAL A 73 1.40 7.24 7.23
C VAL A 73 2.75 6.87 7.84
N PRO A 74 3.09 7.23 9.10
CA PRO A 74 4.36 6.86 9.72
C PRO A 74 4.59 5.35 9.78
N ILE A 75 3.52 4.56 9.99
CA ILE A 75 3.59 3.10 10.03
C ILE A 75 3.91 2.56 8.62
N ALA A 76 3.16 3.00 7.60
CA ALA A 76 3.38 2.59 6.23
C ALA A 76 4.77 3.02 5.70
N GLU A 77 5.24 4.23 6.05
CA GLU A 77 6.59 4.72 5.71
C GLU A 77 7.67 3.83 6.35
N SER A 78 7.52 3.48 7.64
CA SER A 78 8.46 2.58 8.33
C SER A 78 8.45 1.18 7.73
N MET A 79 7.28 0.64 7.37
CA MET A 79 7.16 -0.64 6.66
C MET A 79 7.88 -0.61 5.30
N GLY A 80 7.72 0.46 4.53
CA GLY A 80 8.42 0.66 3.26
C GLY A 80 9.94 0.67 3.43
N ARG A 81 10.45 1.38 4.45
CA ARG A 81 11.88 1.48 4.75
C ARG A 81 12.53 0.12 5.01
N HIS A 82 11.80 -0.80 5.62
CA HIS A 82 12.27 -2.13 6.00
C HIS A 82 11.72 -3.24 5.10
N LEU A 83 11.06 -2.90 3.97
CA LEU A 83 10.40 -3.83 3.05
C LEU A 83 9.46 -4.81 3.75
N MET A 84 8.84 -4.38 4.84
CA MET A 84 7.98 -5.24 5.64
C MET A 84 6.74 -5.67 4.86
N GLY A 85 6.54 -6.97 4.70
CA GLY A 85 5.32 -7.57 4.15
C GLY A 85 4.33 -7.83 5.28
N SER A 86 3.14 -7.20 5.21
CA SER A 86 2.05 -7.44 6.15
C SER A 86 0.70 -7.07 5.53
N PRO A 87 -0.41 -7.62 6.02
CA PRO A 87 -1.75 -7.22 5.59
C PRO A 87 -2.16 -5.79 6.01
N PHE A 88 -1.30 -5.03 6.71
CA PHE A 88 -1.64 -3.73 7.29
C PHE A 88 -2.21 -2.75 6.26
N ILE A 89 -1.50 -2.50 5.15
CA ILE A 89 -1.94 -1.53 4.13
C ILE A 89 -3.25 -1.99 3.47
N ALA A 90 -3.35 -3.26 3.08
CA ALA A 90 -4.57 -3.81 2.49
C ALA A 90 -5.77 -3.71 3.46
N THR A 91 -5.56 -4.04 4.73
CA THR A 91 -6.58 -3.94 5.79
C THR A 91 -7.00 -2.49 6.03
N THR A 92 -6.04 -1.55 6.10
CA THR A 92 -6.35 -0.13 6.28
C THR A 92 -7.16 0.42 5.10
N LEU A 93 -6.83 0.04 3.86
CA LEU A 93 -7.60 0.44 2.67
C LEU A 93 -9.00 -0.14 2.67
N ALA A 94 -9.17 -1.42 3.02
CA ALA A 94 -10.49 -2.04 3.15
C ALA A 94 -11.32 -1.39 4.28
N THR A 95 -10.67 -1.01 5.38
CA THR A 95 -11.28 -0.24 6.46
C THR A 95 -11.80 1.11 5.97
N GLN A 96 -11.01 1.87 5.20
CA GLN A 96 -11.46 3.13 4.61
C GLN A 96 -12.65 2.93 3.67
N ALA A 97 -12.63 1.90 2.84
CA ALA A 97 -13.74 1.58 1.95
C ALA A 97 -15.03 1.24 2.73
N LEU A 98 -14.93 0.49 3.83
CA LEU A 98 -16.07 0.20 4.71
C LEU A 98 -16.60 1.46 5.41
N ILE A 99 -15.72 2.33 5.91
CA ILE A 99 -16.12 3.59 6.55
C ILE A 99 -16.87 4.49 5.58
N GLN A 100 -16.37 4.63 4.36
CA GLN A 100 -16.89 5.55 3.35
C GLN A 100 -18.13 5.00 2.64
N CYS A 101 -18.18 3.70 2.36
CA CYS A 101 -19.17 3.09 1.49
C CYS A 101 -20.14 2.15 2.20
N GLY A 102 -19.82 1.63 3.39
CA GLY A 102 -20.60 0.64 4.12
C GLY A 102 -21.86 1.21 4.77
N SER A 103 -22.92 0.38 4.87
CA SER A 103 -24.05 0.66 5.74
C SER A 103 -23.65 0.55 7.21
N GLU A 104 -24.46 1.12 8.12
CA GLU A 104 -24.19 1.01 9.56
C GLU A 104 -24.08 -0.46 10.01
N ALA A 105 -24.97 -1.33 9.51
CA ALA A 105 -24.92 -2.76 9.82
C ALA A 105 -23.62 -3.43 9.34
N GLN A 106 -23.10 -3.06 8.16
CA GLN A 106 -21.84 -3.57 7.66
C GLN A 106 -20.64 -3.03 8.44
N LYS A 107 -20.69 -1.76 8.85
CA LYS A 107 -19.66 -1.17 9.73
C LYS A 107 -19.65 -1.86 11.10
N GLU A 108 -20.82 -2.04 11.72
CA GLU A 108 -20.98 -2.77 12.98
C GLU A 108 -20.51 -4.23 12.90
N GLN A 109 -20.67 -4.86 11.73
CA GLN A 109 -20.22 -6.23 11.50
C GLN A 109 -18.71 -6.34 11.38
N TRP A 110 -18.06 -5.48 10.57
CA TRP A 110 -16.69 -5.70 10.16
C TRP A 110 -15.66 -4.85 10.90
N LEU A 111 -15.96 -3.58 11.20
CA LEU A 111 -14.98 -2.68 11.81
C LEU A 111 -14.51 -3.12 13.20
N PRO A 112 -15.38 -3.64 14.11
CA PRO A 112 -14.90 -4.16 15.38
C PRO A 112 -13.96 -5.35 15.24
N GLN A 113 -14.22 -6.24 14.27
CA GLN A 113 -13.36 -7.40 14.02
C GLN A 113 -11.99 -6.96 13.48
N ILE A 114 -11.96 -5.96 12.60
CA ILE A 114 -10.70 -5.39 12.08
C ILE A 114 -9.92 -4.73 13.21
N ALA A 115 -10.58 -3.95 14.06
CA ALA A 115 -9.92 -3.26 15.18
C ALA A 115 -9.21 -4.24 16.14
N VAL A 116 -9.73 -5.47 16.30
CA VAL A 116 -9.12 -6.51 17.14
C VAL A 116 -8.24 -7.51 16.36
N GLY A 117 -7.94 -7.22 15.08
CA GLY A 117 -6.90 -7.92 14.33
C GLY A 117 -7.34 -8.78 13.15
N SER A 118 -8.62 -8.80 12.78
CA SER A 118 -9.03 -9.45 11.53
C SER A 118 -8.49 -8.68 10.35
N ALA A 119 -7.75 -9.35 9.46
CA ALA A 119 -7.30 -8.74 8.22
C ALA A 119 -8.46 -8.58 7.22
N ALA A 120 -8.36 -7.59 6.35
CA ALA A 120 -9.26 -7.35 5.25
C ALA A 120 -8.50 -7.00 3.97
N SER A 121 -9.11 -7.17 2.81
CA SER A 121 -8.48 -6.88 1.52
C SER A 121 -9.45 -6.26 0.53
N LEU A 122 -8.89 -5.68 -0.54
CA LEU A 122 -9.62 -5.12 -1.68
C LEU A 122 -9.35 -5.95 -2.94
N ALA A 123 -10.39 -6.24 -3.70
CA ALA A 123 -10.33 -6.92 -5.00
C ALA A 123 -10.89 -5.97 -6.06
N LEU A 124 -10.03 -5.04 -6.53
CA LEU A 124 -10.40 -3.94 -7.42
C LEU A 124 -9.88 -4.13 -8.84
N THR A 125 -8.59 -4.49 -9.01
CA THR A 125 -7.90 -4.57 -10.30
C THR A 125 -8.35 -5.79 -11.09
N GLU A 126 -8.54 -5.63 -12.40
CA GLU A 126 -8.92 -6.69 -13.35
C GLU A 126 -7.78 -7.02 -14.33
N GLU A 127 -7.97 -8.05 -15.17
CA GLU A 127 -6.91 -8.56 -16.06
C GLU A 127 -6.45 -7.54 -17.12
N ASP A 128 -7.29 -6.58 -17.49
CA ASP A 128 -6.93 -5.51 -18.42
C ASP A 128 -5.98 -4.46 -17.80
N GLY A 129 -5.83 -4.48 -16.47
CA GLY A 129 -4.96 -3.57 -15.75
C GLY A 129 -5.43 -2.11 -15.76
N ASN A 130 -6.71 -1.85 -16.00
CA ASN A 130 -7.26 -0.50 -15.98
C ASN A 130 -7.15 0.11 -14.57
N TRP A 131 -6.59 1.31 -14.50
CA TRP A 131 -6.42 2.03 -13.23
C TRP A 131 -7.63 2.88 -12.83
N ASN A 132 -8.60 3.08 -13.73
CA ASN A 132 -9.85 3.75 -13.40
C ASN A 132 -10.77 2.80 -12.62
N LEU A 133 -10.87 2.97 -11.32
CA LEU A 133 -11.63 2.09 -10.41
C LEU A 133 -13.15 2.11 -10.67
N THR A 134 -13.66 3.05 -11.48
CA THR A 134 -15.08 3.10 -11.85
C THR A 134 -15.40 2.32 -13.12
N GLU A 135 -14.39 1.97 -13.91
CA GLU A 135 -14.50 1.16 -15.12
C GLU A 135 -14.23 -0.31 -14.77
N VAL A 136 -15.28 -1.03 -14.38
CA VAL A 136 -15.21 -2.41 -13.89
C VAL A 136 -15.91 -3.35 -14.86
N VAL A 137 -15.29 -4.48 -15.21
CA VAL A 137 -15.84 -5.52 -16.08
C VAL A 137 -16.59 -6.59 -15.29
N SER A 138 -16.10 -6.96 -14.09
CA SER A 138 -16.82 -7.84 -13.16
C SER A 138 -18.21 -7.30 -12.89
N PHE A 139 -19.20 -8.17 -12.74
CA PHE A 139 -20.60 -7.75 -12.55
C PHE A 139 -21.30 -8.59 -11.49
N ALA A 140 -22.37 -8.04 -10.95
CA ALA A 140 -23.28 -8.76 -10.08
C ALA A 140 -24.74 -8.40 -10.39
N GLU A 141 -25.58 -9.42 -10.43
CA GLU A 141 -26.98 -9.30 -10.78
C GLU A 141 -27.88 -9.77 -9.64
N MET A 142 -29.00 -9.06 -9.43
CA MET A 142 -30.02 -9.49 -8.48
C MET A 142 -30.88 -10.59 -9.08
N HIS A 143 -30.90 -11.77 -8.44
CA HIS A 143 -31.73 -12.90 -8.83
C HIS A 143 -32.35 -13.56 -7.58
N ASP A 144 -33.68 -13.63 -7.55
CA ASP A 144 -34.45 -14.24 -6.45
C ASP A 144 -34.06 -13.72 -5.05
N GLY A 145 -33.78 -12.40 -4.95
CA GLY A 145 -33.40 -11.75 -3.68
C GLY A 145 -31.95 -12.00 -3.24
N LYS A 146 -31.13 -12.60 -4.09
CA LYS A 146 -29.69 -12.79 -3.92
C LYS A 146 -28.92 -12.02 -4.96
N LEU A 147 -27.70 -11.66 -4.63
CA LEU A 147 -26.73 -11.06 -5.53
C LEU A 147 -25.84 -12.18 -6.10
N LEU A 148 -25.81 -12.36 -7.42
CA LEU A 148 -24.95 -13.30 -8.11
C LEU A 148 -23.72 -12.57 -8.64
N LEU A 149 -22.54 -12.78 -8.01
CA LEU A 149 -21.30 -12.14 -8.36
C LEU A 149 -20.49 -13.02 -9.32
N THR A 150 -20.11 -12.45 -10.48
CA THR A 150 -19.10 -13.00 -11.39
C THR A 150 -17.95 -12.01 -11.50
N ALA A 151 -16.78 -12.41 -11.05
CA ALA A 151 -15.61 -11.55 -10.98
C ALA A 151 -14.31 -12.33 -11.15
N LYS A 152 -13.34 -11.69 -11.84
CA LYS A 152 -11.95 -12.12 -11.86
C LYS A 152 -11.07 -10.91 -11.53
N LYS A 153 -10.41 -10.97 -10.38
CA LYS A 153 -9.59 -9.89 -9.82
C LYS A 153 -8.14 -10.33 -9.70
N CYS A 154 -7.24 -9.42 -10.00
CA CYS A 154 -5.79 -9.60 -9.91
C CYS A 154 -5.21 -8.70 -8.82
N PHE A 155 -4.01 -9.04 -8.38
CA PHE A 155 -3.27 -8.27 -7.37
C PHE A 155 -4.03 -8.07 -6.05
N VAL A 156 -4.85 -9.07 -5.65
CA VAL A 156 -5.53 -9.07 -4.36
C VAL A 156 -4.51 -9.41 -3.27
N LEU A 157 -4.12 -8.41 -2.50
CA LEU A 157 -3.06 -8.56 -1.50
C LEU A 157 -3.56 -9.29 -0.25
N ASP A 158 -2.73 -10.22 0.25
CA ASP A 158 -2.93 -10.94 1.51
C ASP A 158 -4.32 -11.61 1.64
N ALA A 159 -4.98 -11.92 0.53
CA ALA A 159 -6.35 -12.44 0.46
C ALA A 159 -6.61 -13.69 1.34
N PRO A 160 -5.71 -14.69 1.47
CA PRO A 160 -5.96 -15.86 2.33
C PRO A 160 -6.05 -15.54 3.84
N GLN A 161 -5.54 -14.38 4.26
CA GLN A 161 -5.58 -13.95 5.67
C GLN A 161 -6.78 -13.03 5.95
N ALA A 162 -7.43 -12.53 4.90
CA ALA A 162 -8.54 -11.61 5.03
C ALA A 162 -9.80 -12.33 5.52
N ALA A 163 -10.47 -11.78 6.55
CA ALA A 163 -11.79 -12.22 6.98
C ALA A 163 -12.89 -11.74 6.02
N VAL A 164 -12.68 -10.58 5.40
CA VAL A 164 -13.56 -9.97 4.41
C VAL A 164 -12.75 -9.41 3.25
N ILE A 165 -13.26 -9.60 2.02
CA ILE A 165 -12.69 -9.02 0.80
C ILE A 165 -13.77 -8.17 0.14
N LEU A 166 -13.45 -6.93 -0.19
CA LEU A 166 -14.35 -6.00 -0.87
C LEU A 166 -14.09 -6.07 -2.37
N PHE A 167 -15.05 -6.58 -3.13
CA PHE A 167 -15.00 -6.68 -4.59
C PHE A 167 -15.63 -5.46 -5.24
N SER A 168 -14.98 -4.91 -6.25
CA SER A 168 -15.65 -4.00 -7.17
C SER A 168 -16.38 -4.79 -8.25
N ALA A 169 -17.63 -4.42 -8.55
CA ALA A 169 -18.43 -5.00 -9.62
C ALA A 169 -19.45 -4.00 -10.15
N GLN A 170 -19.84 -4.16 -11.42
CA GLN A 170 -20.99 -3.45 -11.98
C GLN A 170 -22.29 -4.03 -11.40
N VAL A 171 -23.08 -3.18 -10.79
CA VAL A 171 -24.42 -3.50 -10.29
C VAL A 171 -25.38 -2.44 -10.81
N GLU A 172 -26.40 -2.84 -11.57
CA GLU A 172 -27.39 -1.93 -12.16
C GLU A 172 -26.76 -0.78 -12.98
N GLY A 173 -25.64 -1.06 -13.66
CA GLY A 173 -24.95 -0.09 -14.52
C GLY A 173 -24.02 0.89 -13.77
N ALA A 174 -23.75 0.68 -12.50
CA ALA A 174 -22.81 1.45 -11.72
C ALA A 174 -21.77 0.58 -11.02
N ALA A 175 -20.53 1.06 -10.91
CA ALA A 175 -19.51 0.41 -10.11
C ALA A 175 -19.89 0.48 -8.62
N ARG A 176 -19.88 -0.66 -7.94
CA ARG A 176 -20.26 -0.81 -6.53
C ARG A 176 -19.27 -1.74 -5.83
N LEU A 177 -19.26 -1.69 -4.50
CA LEU A 177 -18.49 -2.62 -3.67
C LEU A 177 -19.41 -3.67 -3.05
N ILE A 178 -18.89 -4.90 -2.96
CA ILE A 178 -19.57 -6.05 -2.38
C ILE A 178 -18.66 -6.66 -1.32
N ALA A 179 -19.11 -6.75 -0.06
CA ALA A 179 -18.36 -7.33 1.04
C ALA A 179 -18.55 -8.85 1.08
N VAL A 180 -17.54 -9.59 0.68
CA VAL A 180 -17.57 -11.06 0.67
C VAL A 180 -16.74 -11.60 1.82
N SER A 181 -17.37 -12.36 2.72
CA SER A 181 -16.64 -13.08 3.77
C SER A 181 -15.77 -14.18 3.14
N ALA A 182 -14.55 -14.34 3.65
CA ALA A 182 -13.63 -15.37 3.13
C ALA A 182 -14.21 -16.79 3.16
N CYS A 183 -15.08 -17.09 4.15
CA CYS A 183 -15.74 -18.40 4.26
C CYS A 183 -16.80 -18.66 3.15
N GLN A 184 -17.18 -17.65 2.38
CA GLN A 184 -18.12 -17.76 1.25
C GLN A 184 -17.41 -18.04 -0.07
N LEU A 185 -16.08 -17.86 -0.13
CA LEU A 185 -15.32 -18.12 -1.33
C LEU A 185 -15.28 -19.64 -1.62
N PRO A 186 -15.50 -20.05 -2.87
CA PRO A 186 -15.37 -21.45 -3.24
C PRO A 186 -13.92 -21.93 -3.16
N GLU A 187 -13.73 -23.20 -2.95
CA GLU A 187 -12.40 -23.82 -2.97
C GLU A 187 -11.73 -23.56 -4.32
N GLY A 188 -10.46 -23.13 -4.29
CA GLY A 188 -9.71 -22.82 -5.51
C GLY A 188 -9.95 -21.42 -6.08
N ALA A 189 -10.84 -20.60 -5.49
CA ALA A 189 -11.07 -19.23 -5.97
C ALA A 189 -9.82 -18.33 -5.87
N LEU A 190 -8.89 -18.63 -4.97
CA LEU A 190 -7.65 -17.89 -4.75
C LEU A 190 -6.47 -18.64 -5.33
N VAL A 191 -5.75 -17.99 -6.25
CA VAL A 191 -4.51 -18.53 -6.85
C VAL A 191 -3.37 -17.54 -6.60
N ARG A 192 -2.25 -18.01 -6.00
CA ARG A 192 -1.06 -17.21 -5.77
C ARG A 192 -0.45 -16.74 -7.09
N GLU A 193 -0.19 -15.44 -7.20
CA GLU A 193 0.49 -14.85 -8.34
C GLU A 193 2.01 -14.81 -8.13
N THR A 194 2.76 -14.94 -9.24
CA THR A 194 4.18 -14.62 -9.31
C THR A 194 4.30 -13.17 -9.78
N VAL A 195 4.70 -12.28 -8.88
CA VAL A 195 4.82 -10.86 -9.15
C VAL A 195 6.27 -10.40 -9.04
N ILE A 196 6.59 -9.20 -9.59
CA ILE A 196 7.96 -8.68 -9.61
C ILE A 196 8.55 -8.55 -8.20
N ASP A 197 7.76 -8.15 -7.21
CA ASP A 197 8.15 -8.11 -5.81
C ASP A 197 7.70 -9.40 -5.10
N GLU A 198 8.58 -10.37 -5.04
CA GLU A 198 8.33 -11.67 -4.41
C GLU A 198 8.07 -11.58 -2.88
N THR A 199 8.36 -10.43 -2.27
CA THR A 199 8.03 -10.18 -0.86
C THR A 199 6.55 -9.88 -0.65
N ARG A 200 5.78 -9.65 -1.74
CA ARG A 200 4.33 -9.45 -1.72
C ARG A 200 3.56 -10.76 -1.81
N ARG A 201 2.41 -10.79 -1.15
CA ARG A 201 1.45 -11.90 -1.17
C ARG A 201 0.26 -11.49 -2.03
N SER A 202 0.43 -11.62 -3.36
CA SER A 202 -0.56 -11.26 -4.38
C SER A 202 -1.32 -12.47 -4.87
N TYR A 203 -2.61 -12.32 -5.15
CA TYR A 203 -3.48 -13.40 -5.58
C TYR A 203 -4.41 -12.94 -6.69
N THR A 204 -4.63 -13.83 -7.66
CA THR A 204 -5.82 -13.79 -8.51
C THR A 204 -6.98 -14.38 -7.72
N LEU A 205 -8.14 -13.74 -7.78
CA LEU A 205 -9.38 -14.19 -7.16
C LEU A 205 -10.48 -14.29 -8.22
N GLU A 206 -11.00 -15.49 -8.46
CA GLU A 206 -12.00 -15.76 -9.50
C GLU A 206 -13.23 -16.43 -8.89
N VAL A 207 -14.40 -15.86 -9.19
CA VAL A 207 -15.71 -16.40 -8.80
C VAL A 207 -16.68 -16.31 -9.98
N ASP A 208 -17.51 -17.34 -10.15
CA ASP A 208 -18.55 -17.39 -11.18
C ASP A 208 -19.91 -17.63 -10.52
N ALA A 209 -20.83 -16.69 -10.75
CA ALA A 209 -22.20 -16.70 -10.21
C ALA A 209 -22.25 -17.00 -8.70
N LEU A 210 -21.31 -16.44 -7.91
CA LEU A 210 -21.31 -16.61 -6.46
C LEU A 210 -22.54 -15.98 -5.86
N ALA A 211 -23.39 -16.81 -5.26
CA ALA A 211 -24.66 -16.36 -4.65
C ALA A 211 -24.43 -15.76 -3.26
N LEU A 212 -24.70 -14.48 -3.12
CA LEU A 212 -24.50 -13.69 -1.92
C LEU A 212 -25.83 -13.10 -1.41
N PRO A 213 -26.01 -12.86 -0.12
CA PRO A 213 -27.05 -12.03 0.41
C PRO A 213 -27.03 -10.61 -0.18
N ALA A 214 -28.20 -10.02 -0.45
CA ALA A 214 -28.29 -8.69 -1.03
C ALA A 214 -27.72 -7.58 -0.14
N ASP A 215 -27.72 -7.79 1.16
CA ASP A 215 -27.16 -6.87 2.17
C ASP A 215 -25.64 -6.81 2.21
N GLN A 216 -24.95 -7.66 1.41
CA GLN A 216 -23.50 -7.57 1.20
C GLN A 216 -23.11 -6.50 0.18
N LEU A 217 -24.05 -5.96 -0.61
CA LEU A 217 -23.83 -4.80 -1.45
C LEU A 217 -23.67 -3.54 -0.57
N LEU A 218 -22.54 -2.83 -0.73
CA LEU A 218 -22.34 -1.57 -0.02
C LEU A 218 -23.21 -0.46 -0.64
N PRO A 219 -23.89 0.36 0.16
CA PRO A 219 -24.74 1.43 -0.36
C PRO A 219 -23.93 2.58 -0.99
N GLY A 220 -22.73 2.86 -0.50
CA GLY A 220 -21.84 3.88 -1.04
C GLY A 220 -20.96 3.38 -2.19
N SER A 221 -20.41 4.33 -2.97
CA SER A 221 -19.54 4.06 -4.12
C SER A 221 -18.46 5.14 -4.28
N ASP A 222 -17.83 5.55 -3.17
CA ASP A 222 -16.76 6.56 -3.20
C ASP A 222 -15.42 5.93 -3.61
N PHE A 223 -15.28 5.60 -4.89
CA PHE A 223 -14.03 5.09 -5.44
C PHE A 223 -12.89 6.12 -5.45
N HIS A 224 -13.20 7.41 -5.51
CA HIS A 224 -12.20 8.48 -5.42
C HIS A 224 -11.57 8.55 -4.03
N GLY A 225 -12.37 8.49 -2.98
CA GLY A 225 -11.86 8.44 -1.60
C GLY A 225 -10.99 7.22 -1.34
N ILE A 226 -11.36 6.05 -1.89
CA ILE A 226 -10.56 4.83 -1.82
C ILE A 226 -9.25 4.97 -2.59
N GLU A 227 -9.28 5.54 -3.80
CA GLU A 227 -8.07 5.84 -4.59
C GLU A 227 -7.15 6.80 -3.82
N HIS A 228 -7.67 7.89 -3.27
CA HIS A 228 -6.87 8.85 -2.50
C HIS A 228 -6.19 8.18 -1.28
N ALA A 229 -6.90 7.30 -0.57
CA ALA A 229 -6.33 6.53 0.53
C ALA A 229 -5.21 5.60 0.05
N ALA A 230 -5.41 4.91 -1.08
CA ALA A 230 -4.41 4.04 -1.67
C ALA A 230 -3.17 4.82 -2.12
N LEU A 231 -3.34 5.96 -2.80
CA LEU A 231 -2.24 6.82 -3.24
C LEU A 231 -1.43 7.37 -2.06
N LEU A 232 -2.09 7.75 -0.95
CA LEU A 232 -1.41 8.21 0.26
C LEU A 232 -0.54 7.11 0.88
N LEU A 233 -1.12 5.92 1.13
CA LEU A 233 -0.39 4.83 1.80
C LEU A 233 0.73 4.24 0.93
N LEU A 234 0.52 4.15 -0.39
CA LEU A 234 1.59 3.76 -1.33
C LEU A 234 2.70 4.80 -1.39
N SER A 235 2.36 6.10 -1.35
CA SER A 235 3.37 7.17 -1.31
C SER A 235 4.18 7.13 -0.01
N ALA A 236 3.54 6.78 1.11
CA ALA A 236 4.23 6.54 2.38
C ALA A 236 5.21 5.35 2.27
N GLU A 237 4.76 4.24 1.74
CA GLU A 237 5.61 3.07 1.52
C GLU A 237 6.80 3.38 0.59
N MET A 238 6.57 4.11 -0.50
CA MET A 238 7.64 4.53 -1.42
C MET A 238 8.64 5.50 -0.78
N SER A 239 8.15 6.44 0.04
CA SER A 239 9.01 7.36 0.81
C SER A 239 9.93 6.59 1.75
N GLY A 240 9.38 5.63 2.49
CA GLY A 240 10.16 4.74 3.35
C GLY A 240 11.17 3.90 2.56
N GLY A 241 10.73 3.31 1.44
CA GLY A 241 11.58 2.53 0.55
C GLY A 241 12.78 3.33 0.01
N LEU A 242 12.56 4.61 -0.34
CA LEU A 242 13.63 5.56 -0.72
C LEU A 242 14.65 5.73 0.40
N ALA A 243 14.22 5.91 1.63
CA ALA A 243 15.12 6.03 2.77
C ALA A 243 15.90 4.73 3.01
N GLY A 244 15.24 3.57 2.86
CA GLY A 244 15.87 2.25 2.97
C GLY A 244 16.93 2.00 1.91
N VAL A 245 16.62 2.22 0.64
CA VAL A 245 17.56 1.99 -0.46
C VAL A 245 18.73 2.99 -0.43
N LEU A 246 18.49 4.24 -0.02
CA LEU A 246 19.55 5.22 0.16
C LEU A 246 20.55 4.77 1.24
N HIS A 247 20.04 4.19 2.34
CA HIS A 247 20.90 3.62 3.37
C HIS A 247 21.78 2.49 2.83
N VAL A 248 21.22 1.54 2.06
CA VAL A 248 21.96 0.45 1.41
C VAL A 248 23.01 0.98 0.47
N ILE A 249 22.69 2.01 -0.33
CA ILE A 249 23.67 2.68 -1.21
C ILE A 249 24.81 3.28 -0.39
N ILE A 250 24.53 4.08 0.63
CA ILE A 250 25.55 4.78 1.42
C ILE A 250 26.46 3.77 2.12
N ASP A 251 25.90 2.72 2.72
CA ASP A 251 26.68 1.68 3.37
C ASP A 251 27.70 1.04 2.39
N TYR A 252 27.21 0.65 1.22
CA TYR A 252 28.09 0.06 0.20
C TYR A 252 29.15 1.05 -0.32
N LEU A 253 28.79 2.31 -0.58
CA LEU A 253 29.69 3.33 -1.06
C LEU A 253 30.80 3.70 -0.06
N THR A 254 30.54 3.54 1.23
CA THR A 254 31.47 3.86 2.32
C THR A 254 32.28 2.66 2.82
N THR A 255 31.94 1.44 2.42
CA THR A 255 32.62 0.21 2.80
C THR A 255 33.45 -0.40 1.68
N ARG A 256 32.94 -0.36 0.43
CA ARG A 256 33.59 -0.95 -0.73
C ARG A 256 34.76 -0.11 -1.21
N LYS A 257 35.93 -0.75 -1.45
CA LYS A 257 37.13 -0.11 -2.02
C LYS A 257 37.39 -0.63 -3.41
N GLN A 258 37.82 0.28 -4.30
CA GLN A 258 38.40 0.00 -5.62
C GLN A 258 39.44 1.08 -5.93
N PHE A 259 40.55 0.69 -6.56
CA PHE A 259 41.67 1.59 -6.87
C PHE A 259 42.19 2.32 -5.61
N ASP A 260 42.37 1.57 -4.52
CA ASP A 260 42.89 2.00 -3.21
C ASP A 260 42.07 3.06 -2.45
N GLN A 261 40.84 3.34 -2.89
CA GLN A 261 39.95 4.27 -2.20
C GLN A 261 38.50 3.76 -2.12
N TYR A 262 37.70 4.30 -1.20
CA TYR A 262 36.28 4.02 -1.13
C TYR A 262 35.55 4.47 -2.40
N ILE A 263 34.67 3.64 -2.93
CA ILE A 263 33.99 3.95 -4.20
C ILE A 263 33.08 5.18 -4.09
N GLY A 264 32.61 5.53 -2.91
CA GLY A 264 31.86 6.76 -2.65
C GLY A 264 32.65 8.05 -2.81
N SER A 265 34.00 7.99 -2.99
CA SER A 265 34.80 9.15 -3.32
C SER A 265 34.67 9.59 -4.79
N TYR A 266 34.23 8.68 -5.68
CA TYR A 266 34.05 8.98 -7.09
C TYR A 266 32.79 9.82 -7.35
N GLN A 267 32.93 10.93 -8.10
CA GLN A 267 31.83 11.84 -8.41
C GLN A 267 30.71 11.16 -9.18
N SER A 268 31.04 10.19 -10.06
CA SER A 268 30.07 9.41 -10.82
C SER A 268 29.08 8.60 -9.96
N LEU A 269 29.44 8.29 -8.71
CA LEU A 269 28.57 7.63 -7.74
C LEU A 269 27.99 8.62 -6.73
N LYS A 270 28.80 9.61 -6.30
CA LYS A 270 28.38 10.61 -5.32
C LYS A 270 27.24 11.50 -5.83
N HIS A 271 27.31 12.00 -7.08
CA HIS A 271 26.30 12.91 -7.60
C HIS A 271 24.91 12.26 -7.73
N PRO A 272 24.76 11.05 -8.31
CA PRO A 272 23.46 10.38 -8.31
C PRO A 272 22.95 10.05 -6.90
N THR A 273 23.83 9.75 -5.93
CA THR A 273 23.42 9.53 -4.54
C THR A 273 22.83 10.80 -3.91
N VAL A 274 23.45 11.97 -4.17
CA VAL A 274 22.89 13.27 -3.75
C VAL A 274 21.55 13.53 -4.44
N GLN A 275 21.41 13.20 -5.73
CA GLN A 275 20.14 13.33 -6.45
C GLN A 275 19.05 12.46 -5.82
N ILE A 276 19.36 11.24 -5.40
CA ILE A 276 18.41 10.37 -4.67
C ILE A 276 17.99 11.02 -3.36
N LEU A 277 18.93 11.58 -2.58
CA LEU A 277 18.61 12.29 -1.34
C LEU A 277 17.64 13.46 -1.59
N LEU A 278 17.92 14.30 -2.59
CA LEU A 278 17.04 15.42 -2.95
C LEU A 278 15.64 14.96 -3.34
N SER A 279 15.57 13.88 -4.12
CA SER A 279 14.29 13.29 -4.54
C SER A 279 13.51 12.68 -3.35
N MET A 280 14.22 12.09 -2.40
CA MET A 280 13.63 11.57 -1.16
C MET A 280 13.00 12.68 -0.33
N GLU A 281 13.70 13.80 -0.13
CA GLU A 281 13.16 14.95 0.61
C GLU A 281 11.95 15.58 -0.10
N ALA A 282 11.98 15.63 -1.44
CA ALA A 282 10.83 16.07 -2.23
C ALA A 282 9.62 15.13 -2.05
N CYS A 283 9.84 13.80 -2.11
CA CYS A 283 8.80 12.80 -1.87
C CYS A 283 8.17 12.95 -0.48
N ARG A 284 8.99 13.12 0.55
CA ARG A 284 8.50 13.34 1.93
C ARG A 284 7.68 14.60 2.04
N SER A 285 8.10 15.69 1.39
CA SER A 285 7.36 16.95 1.40
C SER A 285 5.97 16.80 0.76
N HIS A 286 5.87 16.11 -0.38
CA HIS A 286 4.58 15.83 -1.02
C HIS A 286 3.71 14.90 -0.18
N LEU A 287 4.28 13.83 0.38
CA LEU A 287 3.59 12.87 1.24
C LEU A 287 2.94 13.56 2.44
N TYR A 288 3.71 14.32 3.19
CA TYR A 288 3.20 14.96 4.41
C TYR A 288 2.26 16.13 4.12
N ARG A 289 2.42 16.83 2.96
CA ARG A 289 1.37 17.75 2.49
C ARG A 289 0.05 17.02 2.26
N ALA A 290 0.08 15.90 1.54
CA ALA A 290 -1.12 15.10 1.28
C ALA A 290 -1.76 14.57 2.58
N ALA A 291 -0.94 14.06 3.51
CA ALA A 291 -1.39 13.60 4.81
C ALA A 291 -2.06 14.74 5.61
N THR A 292 -1.47 15.94 5.62
CA THR A 292 -2.03 17.10 6.31
C THR A 292 -3.39 17.50 5.74
N LEU A 293 -3.55 17.53 4.41
CA LEU A 293 -4.82 17.88 3.76
C LEU A 293 -5.91 16.84 4.05
N ILE A 294 -5.56 15.55 4.07
CA ILE A 294 -6.49 14.48 4.45
C ILE A 294 -6.91 14.61 5.92
N ALA A 295 -5.98 14.89 6.83
CA ALA A 295 -6.30 15.12 8.24
C ALA A 295 -7.20 16.35 8.45
N GLN A 296 -7.03 17.38 7.64
CA GLN A 296 -7.84 18.62 7.68
C GLN A 296 -9.16 18.49 6.90
N GLN A 297 -9.36 17.39 6.18
CA GLN A 297 -10.53 17.17 5.29
C GLN A 297 -10.70 18.28 4.23
N ASP A 298 -9.59 18.83 3.74
CA ASP A 298 -9.56 19.84 2.67
C ASP A 298 -9.73 19.16 1.30
N ASN A 299 -10.97 18.81 0.98
CA ASN A 299 -11.32 17.99 -0.18
C ASN A 299 -10.92 18.65 -1.52
N ASP A 300 -10.80 19.98 -1.59
CA ASP A 300 -10.48 20.70 -2.83
C ASP A 300 -9.03 20.48 -3.28
N GLN A 301 -8.12 20.15 -2.35
CA GLN A 301 -6.69 20.00 -2.64
C GLN A 301 -6.16 18.56 -2.49
N ILE A 302 -6.96 17.64 -1.94
CA ILE A 302 -6.51 16.27 -1.67
C ILE A 302 -6.10 15.56 -2.96
N GLU A 303 -6.91 15.61 -4.02
CA GLU A 303 -6.63 14.93 -5.27
C GLU A 303 -5.29 15.38 -5.87
N GLU A 304 -5.06 16.69 -5.97
CA GLU A 304 -3.79 17.24 -6.43
C GLU A 304 -2.62 16.70 -5.61
N ALA A 305 -2.71 16.79 -4.28
CA ALA A 305 -1.61 16.44 -3.39
C ALA A 305 -1.25 14.96 -3.43
N VAL A 306 -2.24 14.04 -3.41
CA VAL A 306 -1.98 12.59 -3.45
C VAL A 306 -1.43 12.14 -4.79
N ARG A 307 -1.91 12.71 -5.91
CA ARG A 307 -1.40 12.43 -7.24
C ARG A 307 0.03 12.94 -7.43
N MET A 308 0.36 14.14 -6.91
CA MET A 308 1.73 14.65 -6.90
C MET A 308 2.66 13.75 -6.09
N ALA A 309 2.25 13.33 -4.89
CA ALA A 309 3.03 12.44 -4.05
C ALA A 309 3.30 11.09 -4.75
N LYS A 310 2.27 10.50 -5.36
CA LYS A 310 2.38 9.22 -6.09
C LYS A 310 3.29 9.33 -7.31
N ALA A 311 3.13 10.36 -8.15
CA ALA A 311 3.94 10.54 -9.34
C ALA A 311 5.43 10.73 -8.97
N GLN A 312 5.73 11.62 -8.01
CA GLN A 312 7.08 11.88 -7.54
C GLN A 312 7.70 10.63 -6.89
N GLY A 313 6.95 9.94 -6.00
CA GLY A 313 7.42 8.74 -5.31
C GLY A 313 7.73 7.59 -6.27
N SER A 314 6.88 7.37 -7.28
CA SER A 314 7.07 6.31 -8.28
C SER A 314 8.39 6.44 -9.04
N GLU A 315 8.69 7.64 -9.57
CA GLU A 315 9.93 7.87 -10.33
C GLU A 315 11.18 7.87 -9.42
N ALA A 316 11.08 8.53 -8.28
CA ALA A 316 12.21 8.64 -7.38
C ALA A 316 12.64 7.27 -6.82
N PHE A 317 11.68 6.43 -6.42
CA PHE A 317 11.99 5.11 -5.86
C PHE A 317 12.51 4.14 -6.93
N ALA A 318 11.91 4.15 -8.13
CA ALA A 318 12.42 3.35 -9.26
C ALA A 318 13.85 3.76 -9.65
N PHE A 319 14.12 5.07 -9.74
CA PHE A 319 15.47 5.59 -10.00
C PHE A 319 16.48 5.18 -8.92
N ALA A 320 16.11 5.31 -7.65
CA ALA A 320 17.00 4.93 -6.54
C ALA A 320 17.29 3.42 -6.52
N GLY A 321 16.28 2.58 -6.75
CA GLY A 321 16.42 1.13 -6.86
C GLY A 321 17.36 0.73 -8.02
N ASP A 322 17.17 1.32 -9.20
CA ASP A 322 18.04 1.10 -10.36
C ASP A 322 19.50 1.51 -10.08
N ARG A 323 19.68 2.70 -9.47
CA ARG A 323 21.04 3.15 -9.09
C ARG A 323 21.67 2.27 -8.03
N ALA A 324 20.87 1.75 -7.07
CA ALA A 324 21.38 0.83 -6.06
C ALA A 324 21.94 -0.45 -6.71
N VAL A 325 21.19 -1.08 -7.60
CA VAL A 325 21.66 -2.25 -8.35
C VAL A 325 22.91 -1.93 -9.16
N GLN A 326 22.90 -0.81 -9.90
CA GLN A 326 24.05 -0.39 -10.72
C GLN A 326 25.32 -0.17 -9.88
N PHE A 327 25.20 0.45 -8.69
CA PHE A 327 26.35 0.77 -7.84
C PHE A 327 26.98 -0.47 -7.20
N HIS A 328 26.18 -1.52 -6.96
CA HIS A 328 26.68 -2.81 -6.50
C HIS A 328 27.33 -3.65 -7.60
N GLY A 329 27.25 -3.21 -8.88
CA GLY A 329 27.82 -3.91 -10.03
C GLY A 329 27.23 -5.31 -10.21
N GLY A 330 28.03 -6.28 -10.62
CA GLY A 330 27.58 -7.65 -10.86
C GLY A 330 26.96 -8.36 -9.64
N PHE A 331 27.21 -7.89 -8.43
CA PHE A 331 26.57 -8.38 -7.22
C PHE A 331 25.12 -7.84 -7.08
N GLY A 332 24.85 -6.63 -7.60
CA GLY A 332 23.61 -5.89 -7.36
C GLY A 332 22.33 -6.59 -7.82
N PHE A 333 22.39 -7.45 -8.85
CA PHE A 333 21.23 -8.18 -9.35
C PHE A 333 21.10 -9.62 -8.79
N THR A 334 22.04 -10.06 -7.95
CA THR A 334 21.97 -11.39 -7.33
C THR A 334 20.95 -11.42 -6.19
N TYR A 335 20.42 -12.59 -5.88
CA TYR A 335 19.45 -12.75 -4.78
C TYR A 335 20.02 -12.41 -3.40
N GLU A 336 21.34 -12.49 -3.23
CA GLU A 336 22.04 -12.14 -2.00
C GLU A 336 22.13 -10.63 -1.77
N CYS A 337 22.00 -9.82 -2.82
CA CYS A 337 22.09 -8.37 -2.70
C CYS A 337 20.75 -7.76 -2.27
N ASP A 338 20.79 -6.86 -1.28
CA ASP A 338 19.59 -6.18 -0.80
C ASP A 338 19.06 -5.14 -1.80
N ALA A 339 19.91 -4.57 -2.62
CA ALA A 339 19.55 -3.55 -3.60
C ALA A 339 18.43 -4.00 -4.55
N GLN A 340 18.45 -5.27 -5.01
CA GLN A 340 17.43 -5.80 -5.91
C GLN A 340 16.05 -5.93 -5.26
N LEU A 341 15.98 -6.14 -3.94
CA LEU A 341 14.70 -6.19 -3.22
C LEU A 341 13.99 -4.82 -3.26
N PHE A 342 14.74 -3.75 -3.05
CA PHE A 342 14.22 -2.38 -3.14
C PHE A 342 13.81 -2.02 -4.57
N LEU A 343 14.58 -2.42 -5.60
CA LEU A 343 14.18 -2.19 -7.00
C LEU A 343 12.87 -2.91 -7.33
N ARG A 344 12.72 -4.16 -6.93
CA ARG A 344 11.49 -4.93 -7.13
C ARG A 344 10.29 -4.29 -6.43
N ARG A 345 10.45 -3.84 -5.17
CA ARG A 345 9.42 -3.10 -4.45
C ARG A 345 9.08 -1.78 -5.15
N ALA A 346 10.06 -1.05 -5.65
CA ALA A 346 9.84 0.20 -6.38
C ALA A 346 9.01 -0.03 -7.65
N LEU A 347 9.36 -1.04 -8.45
CA LEU A 347 8.61 -1.40 -9.66
C LEU A 347 7.19 -1.91 -9.34
N TRP A 348 7.02 -2.64 -8.25
CA TRP A 348 5.68 -3.02 -7.78
C TRP A 348 4.85 -1.79 -7.44
N CYS A 349 5.33 -0.92 -6.56
CA CYS A 349 4.60 0.28 -6.13
C CYS A 349 4.31 1.24 -7.29
N GLN A 350 5.21 1.32 -8.28
CA GLN A 350 5.08 2.22 -9.43
C GLN A 350 3.78 1.98 -10.20
N TYR A 351 3.40 0.71 -10.40
CA TYR A 351 2.25 0.34 -11.21
C TYR A 351 0.96 0.08 -10.42
N GLN A 352 1.00 0.17 -9.10
CA GLN A 352 -0.23 0.10 -8.31
C GLN A 352 -0.99 1.43 -8.37
N PHE A 353 -2.27 1.39 -8.72
CA PHE A 353 -3.17 2.55 -8.83
C PHE A 353 -2.65 3.66 -9.78
N GLY A 354 -1.93 3.32 -10.82
CA GLY A 354 -1.42 4.26 -11.81
C GLY A 354 0.07 4.60 -11.66
N ASP A 355 0.73 4.79 -12.79
CA ASP A 355 2.12 5.25 -12.86
C ASP A 355 2.24 6.79 -12.85
N ALA A 356 3.47 7.29 -12.88
CA ALA A 356 3.72 8.73 -12.87
C ALA A 356 3.14 9.47 -14.08
N ALA A 357 3.12 8.84 -15.26
CA ALA A 357 2.57 9.45 -16.47
C ALA A 357 1.04 9.56 -16.38
N TYR A 358 0.38 8.50 -15.91
CA TYR A 358 -1.07 8.48 -15.64
C TYR A 358 -1.46 9.62 -14.69
N HIS A 359 -0.80 9.71 -13.52
CA HIS A 359 -1.13 10.75 -12.54
C HIS A 359 -0.84 12.17 -13.05
N ARG A 360 0.22 12.39 -13.81
CA ARG A 360 0.49 13.71 -14.43
C ARG A 360 -0.56 14.11 -15.45
N ASN A 361 -1.08 13.17 -16.23
CA ASN A 361 -2.18 13.42 -17.15
C ASN A 361 -3.45 13.85 -16.42
N LEU A 362 -3.74 13.25 -15.25
CA LEU A 362 -4.89 13.64 -14.43
C LEU A 362 -4.66 14.97 -13.67
N LEU A 363 -3.39 15.30 -13.36
CA LEU A 363 -3.02 16.57 -12.73
C LEU A 363 -3.07 17.76 -13.67
N ALA A 364 -2.82 17.54 -14.97
CA ALA A 364 -2.70 18.64 -15.93
C ALA A 364 -3.92 19.57 -15.94
N PRO A 365 -5.18 19.10 -16.04
CA PRO A 365 -6.34 19.97 -15.96
C PRO A 365 -6.53 20.64 -14.59
N LEU A 366 -6.12 19.99 -13.49
CA LEU A 366 -6.24 20.55 -12.14
C LEU A 366 -5.28 21.72 -11.87
N LEU A 367 -4.15 21.77 -12.61
CA LEU A 367 -3.09 22.75 -12.39
C LEU A 367 -3.05 23.85 -13.45
N LEU A 368 -3.61 23.61 -14.65
CA LEU A 368 -3.45 24.48 -15.82
C LEU A 368 -4.76 25.17 -16.25
N ASP A 369 -5.90 24.69 -15.79
CA ASP A 369 -7.23 25.27 -16.02
C ASP A 369 -7.68 26.11 -14.81
#